data_fa5694941b63c58d656db7c001b93725
#
_entry.id   fa5694941b63c58d656db7c001b93725
#
_cell.length_a   1.000
_cell.length_b   1.000
_cell.length_c   1.000
_cell.angle_alpha   90.00
_cell.angle_beta   90.00
_cell.angle_gamma   90.00
#
_symmetry.space_group_name_H-M   'P 1'
#
loop_
_entity.id
_entity.type
_entity.pdbx_description
1 polymer ?
#
loop_
_entity_poly.entity_id
_entity_poly.type
_entity_poly.pdbx_seq_one_letter_code
_entity_poly.pdbx_strand_id
1 'polypeptide(L)'
;DVPAIKIASFEIIDLPLISYAAAQGRPMIISTGMATVAEIDNAVRAAVSSGAGALALLRCNSGYPAEPGEMDLHSIPAMQAMWNVPVGLSDHSVGPSAASAAVALGAVLVEKHLTLRRANGGPDAAFSLEPDELSEFVSSVREVHSTLGSVRFGPSKREVASVALRRSLRAVKPITQGDLITMENVRSVRPAGGLAPDLIDTVCGMVACRALDQGDPLVWSDLNPAGMR
;
A
#
# COMPACT_ATOMS: atom_id res chain seq x y z
N ASP A 1 -5.83 -34.09 11.17
CA ASP A 1 -6.04 -33.62 9.81
C ASP A 1 -5.66 -32.14 9.74
N VAL A 2 -4.60 -31.79 8.97
CA VAL A 2 -4.11 -30.41 8.85
C VAL A 2 -4.47 -29.81 7.47
N PRO A 3 -4.86 -28.53 7.38
CA PRO A 3 -5.26 -27.90 6.11
C PRO A 3 -4.09 -27.66 5.16
N ALA A 4 -2.88 -27.49 5.68
CA ALA A 4 -1.64 -27.27 4.93
C ALA A 4 -0.47 -27.92 5.65
N ILE A 5 0.59 -28.25 4.91
CA ILE A 5 1.83 -28.81 5.46
C ILE A 5 2.88 -27.71 5.52
N LYS A 6 3.53 -27.53 6.67
CA LYS A 6 4.61 -26.57 6.89
C LYS A 6 5.98 -27.27 6.83
N ILE A 7 6.88 -26.70 6.06
CA ILE A 7 8.32 -27.03 6.06
C ILE A 7 9.05 -25.84 6.66
N ALA A 8 9.77 -26.07 7.74
CA ALA A 8 10.55 -25.02 8.39
C ALA A 8 11.85 -24.74 7.62
N SER A 9 12.51 -23.63 7.95
CA SER A 9 13.73 -23.19 7.24
C SER A 9 14.86 -24.21 7.31
N PHE A 10 14.98 -24.93 8.44
CA PHE A 10 16.02 -25.95 8.62
C PHE A 10 15.84 -27.19 7.76
N GLU A 11 14.62 -27.49 7.34
CA GLU A 11 14.27 -28.65 6.50
C GLU A 11 14.23 -28.33 5.00
N ILE A 12 14.45 -27.08 4.57
CA ILE A 12 14.33 -26.69 3.15
C ILE A 12 15.26 -27.49 2.23
N ILE A 13 16.38 -27.99 2.74
CA ILE A 13 17.36 -28.80 2.00
C ILE A 13 16.99 -30.30 1.98
N ASP A 14 16.02 -30.73 2.79
CA ASP A 14 15.56 -32.13 2.80
C ASP A 14 14.53 -32.38 1.69
N LEU A 15 15.04 -32.52 0.46
CA LEU A 15 14.19 -32.75 -0.72
C LEU A 15 13.37 -34.04 -0.65
N PRO A 16 13.86 -35.16 -0.07
CA PRO A 16 13.04 -36.35 0.18
C PRO A 16 11.83 -36.06 1.08
N LEU A 17 12.01 -35.32 2.18
CA LEU A 17 10.92 -34.92 3.06
C LEU A 17 9.90 -34.05 2.34
N ILE A 18 10.37 -33.04 1.58
CA ILE A 18 9.52 -32.14 0.80
C ILE A 18 8.70 -32.94 -0.23
N SER A 19 9.34 -33.85 -0.96
CA SER A 19 8.66 -34.69 -1.95
C SER A 19 7.60 -35.59 -1.32
N TYR A 20 7.91 -36.21 -0.18
CA TYR A 20 6.95 -37.02 0.56
C TYR A 20 5.74 -36.21 1.05
N ALA A 21 6.00 -35.03 1.60
CA ALA A 21 4.95 -34.13 2.06
C ALA A 21 4.07 -33.64 0.88
N ALA A 22 4.69 -33.27 -0.24
CA ALA A 22 4.01 -32.82 -1.44
C ALA A 22 3.10 -33.90 -2.05
N ALA A 23 3.53 -35.17 -2.03
CA ALA A 23 2.76 -36.31 -2.53
C ALA A 23 1.41 -36.51 -1.77
N GLN A 24 1.21 -35.85 -0.63
CA GLN A 24 -0.07 -35.85 0.07
C GLN A 24 -1.13 -34.96 -0.61
N GLY A 25 -0.76 -34.19 -1.64
CA GLY A 25 -1.67 -33.33 -2.42
C GLY A 25 -2.24 -32.13 -1.66
N ARG A 26 -1.70 -31.81 -0.48
CA ARG A 26 -2.13 -30.66 0.33
C ARG A 26 -1.36 -29.40 -0.02
N PRO A 27 -1.92 -28.22 0.29
CA PRO A 27 -1.14 -26.97 0.23
C PRO A 27 0.11 -27.07 1.10
N MET A 28 1.21 -26.51 0.61
CA MET A 28 2.48 -26.46 1.32
C MET A 28 2.93 -25.03 1.55
N ILE A 29 3.54 -24.79 2.72
CA ILE A 29 4.16 -23.52 3.09
C ILE A 29 5.61 -23.82 3.45
N ILE A 30 6.57 -23.21 2.75
CA ILE A 30 8.01 -23.45 2.96
C ILE A 30 8.68 -22.14 3.42
N SER A 31 9.29 -22.15 4.60
CA SER A 31 10.15 -21.05 5.07
C SER A 31 11.55 -21.15 4.47
N THR A 32 12.13 -19.99 4.12
CA THR A 32 13.37 -19.90 3.33
C THR A 32 14.55 -19.29 4.09
N GLY A 33 14.50 -19.29 5.43
CA GLY A 33 15.62 -18.80 6.24
C GLY A 33 16.92 -19.53 5.94
N MET A 34 18.04 -18.80 5.88
CA MET A 34 19.40 -19.31 5.60
C MET A 34 19.58 -19.89 4.19
N ALA A 35 18.53 -20.16 3.43
CA ALA A 35 18.61 -20.82 2.15
C ALA A 35 19.13 -19.89 1.04
N THR A 36 19.97 -20.44 0.20
CA THR A 36 20.40 -19.84 -1.07
C THR A 36 19.29 -19.92 -2.12
N VAL A 37 19.35 -19.09 -3.15
CA VAL A 37 18.40 -19.14 -4.28
C VAL A 37 18.33 -20.56 -4.90
N ALA A 38 19.47 -21.25 -5.02
CA ALA A 38 19.51 -22.60 -5.58
C ALA A 38 18.79 -23.63 -4.70
N GLU A 39 18.93 -23.53 -3.38
CA GLU A 39 18.25 -24.42 -2.45
C GLU A 39 16.74 -24.18 -2.46
N ILE A 40 16.29 -22.91 -2.50
CA ILE A 40 14.87 -22.58 -2.64
C ILE A 40 14.32 -23.11 -3.96
N ASP A 41 15.04 -22.94 -5.08
CA ASP A 41 14.61 -23.46 -6.39
C ASP A 41 14.46 -24.98 -6.38
N ASN A 42 15.43 -25.69 -5.79
CA ASN A 42 15.35 -27.14 -5.63
C ASN A 42 14.14 -27.58 -4.79
N ALA A 43 13.87 -26.89 -3.67
CA ALA A 43 12.71 -27.16 -2.81
C ALA A 43 11.38 -26.92 -3.54
N VAL A 44 11.27 -25.81 -4.28
CA VAL A 44 10.10 -25.50 -5.10
C VAL A 44 9.87 -26.55 -6.17
N ARG A 45 10.90 -26.96 -6.90
CA ARG A 45 10.81 -28.00 -7.93
C ARG A 45 10.41 -29.34 -7.33
N ALA A 46 11.01 -29.72 -6.21
CA ALA A 46 10.65 -30.97 -5.50
C ALA A 46 9.16 -30.97 -5.07
N ALA A 47 8.69 -29.86 -4.50
CA ALA A 47 7.29 -29.73 -4.11
C ALA A 47 6.33 -29.82 -5.31
N VAL A 48 6.58 -29.05 -6.36
CA VAL A 48 5.73 -29.01 -7.56
C VAL A 48 5.74 -30.35 -8.30
N SER A 49 6.92 -30.94 -8.54
CA SER A 49 7.03 -32.22 -9.26
C SER A 49 6.43 -33.42 -8.49
N SER A 50 6.35 -33.34 -7.17
CA SER A 50 5.79 -34.38 -6.32
C SER A 50 4.30 -34.18 -6.00
N GLY A 51 3.62 -33.15 -6.56
CA GLY A 51 2.18 -33.02 -6.52
C GLY A 51 1.63 -32.19 -5.37
N ALA A 52 2.38 -31.19 -4.86
CA ALA A 52 1.83 -30.21 -3.92
C ALA A 52 0.53 -29.59 -4.47
N GLY A 53 -0.54 -29.55 -3.68
CA GLY A 53 -1.82 -28.97 -4.10
C GLY A 53 -1.79 -27.46 -4.35
N ALA A 54 -0.97 -26.75 -3.59
CA ALA A 54 -0.59 -25.34 -3.77
C ALA A 54 0.72 -25.10 -3.00
N LEU A 55 1.45 -24.05 -3.35
CA LEU A 55 2.71 -23.74 -2.69
C LEU A 55 2.76 -22.25 -2.34
N ALA A 56 3.18 -21.93 -1.11
CA ALA A 56 3.57 -20.60 -0.68
C ALA A 56 4.97 -20.63 -0.08
N LEU A 57 5.75 -19.56 -0.27
CA LEU A 57 7.04 -19.38 0.36
C LEU A 57 6.95 -18.33 1.45
N LEU A 58 7.76 -18.46 2.50
CA LEU A 58 7.91 -17.42 3.51
C LEU A 58 9.35 -16.93 3.52
N ARG A 59 9.55 -15.63 3.26
CA ARG A 59 10.78 -14.97 3.69
C ARG A 59 10.94 -15.18 5.18
N CYS A 60 12.12 -15.53 5.62
CA CYS A 60 12.39 -15.81 7.01
C CYS A 60 13.81 -15.35 7.37
N ASN A 61 13.99 -14.79 8.55
CA ASN A 61 15.27 -14.70 9.24
C ASN A 61 15.22 -15.65 10.43
N SER A 62 16.14 -16.60 10.48
CA SER A 62 16.20 -17.64 11.53
C SER A 62 17.05 -17.19 12.76
N GLY A 63 17.19 -15.90 13.00
CA GLY A 63 17.58 -15.35 14.29
C GLY A 63 16.41 -15.35 15.28
N TYR A 64 16.64 -15.64 16.55
CA TYR A 64 15.59 -15.73 17.56
C TYR A 64 15.95 -14.92 18.82
N PRO A 65 15.47 -13.66 18.98
CA PRO A 65 14.67 -12.89 18.01
C PRO A 65 15.48 -12.42 16.79
N ALA A 66 14.79 -12.15 15.68
CA ALA A 66 15.40 -11.57 14.49
C ALA A 66 15.57 -10.06 14.65
N GLU A 67 16.76 -9.56 14.30
CA GLU A 67 17.04 -8.12 14.31
C GLU A 67 16.39 -7.42 13.09
N PRO A 68 15.78 -6.23 13.27
CA PRO A 68 15.13 -5.52 12.18
C PRO A 68 16.02 -5.27 10.96
N GLY A 69 17.30 -4.98 11.16
CA GLY A 69 18.28 -4.73 10.11
C GLY A 69 18.64 -5.95 9.25
N GLU A 70 18.25 -7.15 9.66
CA GLU A 70 18.56 -8.42 8.99
C GLU A 70 17.33 -9.07 8.35
N MET A 71 16.18 -8.39 8.38
CA MET A 71 14.93 -8.95 7.84
C MET A 71 14.90 -9.03 6.32
N ASP A 72 15.63 -8.17 5.59
CA ASP A 72 15.76 -8.15 4.12
C ASP A 72 14.42 -8.32 3.40
N LEU A 73 13.39 -7.58 3.81
CA LEU A 73 12.00 -7.75 3.35
C LEU A 73 11.82 -7.49 1.86
N HIS A 74 12.74 -6.78 1.20
CA HIS A 74 12.75 -6.64 -0.26
C HIS A 74 12.92 -7.98 -1.00
N SER A 75 13.33 -9.04 -0.30
CA SER A 75 13.32 -10.39 -0.85
C SER A 75 11.90 -10.89 -1.17
N ILE A 76 10.85 -10.38 -0.52
CA ILE A 76 9.45 -10.81 -0.73
C ILE A 76 9.01 -10.60 -2.18
N PRO A 77 9.00 -9.37 -2.72
CA PRO A 77 8.64 -9.17 -4.13
C PRO A 77 9.61 -9.84 -5.10
N ALA A 78 10.89 -9.96 -4.76
CA ALA A 78 11.85 -10.69 -5.58
C ALA A 78 11.50 -12.19 -5.66
N MET A 79 11.17 -12.82 -4.55
CA MET A 79 10.74 -14.22 -4.50
C MET A 79 9.42 -14.44 -5.27
N GLN A 80 8.47 -13.52 -5.17
CA GLN A 80 7.23 -13.57 -5.97
C GLN A 80 7.53 -13.56 -7.48
N ALA A 81 8.43 -12.69 -7.91
CA ALA A 81 8.81 -12.59 -9.31
C ALA A 81 9.59 -13.81 -9.80
N MET A 82 10.45 -14.42 -8.97
CA MET A 82 11.30 -15.57 -9.35
C MET A 82 10.49 -16.85 -9.50
N TRP A 83 9.57 -17.14 -8.57
CA TRP A 83 8.89 -18.45 -8.53
C TRP A 83 7.41 -18.39 -8.88
N ASN A 84 6.84 -17.19 -9.06
CA ASN A 84 5.42 -16.98 -9.36
C ASN A 84 4.48 -17.73 -8.39
N VAL A 85 4.79 -17.68 -7.10
CA VAL A 85 4.00 -18.25 -6.00
C VAL A 85 3.68 -17.18 -4.98
N PRO A 86 2.61 -17.33 -4.17
CA PRO A 86 2.36 -16.48 -3.01
C PRO A 86 3.57 -16.47 -2.08
N VAL A 87 3.96 -15.30 -1.61
CA VAL A 87 5.07 -15.15 -0.65
C VAL A 87 4.57 -14.41 0.58
N GLY A 88 4.97 -14.89 1.74
CA GLY A 88 4.70 -14.30 3.05
C GLY A 88 5.97 -14.04 3.86
N LEU A 89 5.79 -13.82 5.14
CA LEU A 89 6.85 -13.65 6.13
C LEU A 89 6.69 -14.67 7.26
N SER A 90 7.76 -15.38 7.61
CA SER A 90 7.92 -16.05 8.89
C SER A 90 8.69 -15.11 9.81
N ASP A 91 7.98 -14.52 10.78
CA ASP A 91 8.43 -13.36 11.55
C ASP A 91 8.87 -13.74 12.96
N HIS A 92 10.16 -13.62 13.21
CA HIS A 92 10.79 -13.82 14.52
C HIS A 92 11.22 -12.50 15.18
N SER A 93 10.88 -11.35 14.60
CA SER A 93 11.17 -10.04 15.18
C SER A 93 10.21 -9.70 16.33
N VAL A 94 10.54 -8.66 17.08
CA VAL A 94 9.66 -8.15 18.14
C VAL A 94 8.70 -7.09 17.58
N GLY A 95 7.43 -7.19 17.96
CA GLY A 95 6.39 -6.22 17.57
C GLY A 95 5.86 -6.40 16.13
N PRO A 96 5.03 -5.47 15.63
CA PRO A 96 4.33 -5.60 14.36
C PRO A 96 5.04 -4.97 13.16
N SER A 97 6.18 -4.27 13.36
CA SER A 97 6.78 -3.42 12.33
C SER A 97 7.25 -4.21 11.10
N ALA A 98 7.94 -5.34 11.31
CA ALA A 98 8.43 -6.17 10.22
C ALA A 98 7.27 -6.79 9.42
N ALA A 99 6.25 -7.33 10.09
CA ALA A 99 5.07 -7.88 9.45
C ALA A 99 4.28 -6.82 8.67
N SER A 100 4.13 -5.61 9.23
CA SER A 100 3.49 -4.47 8.56
C SER A 100 4.24 -4.06 7.30
N ALA A 101 5.56 -3.96 7.36
CA ALA A 101 6.40 -3.66 6.20
C ALA A 101 6.35 -4.79 5.16
N ALA A 102 6.35 -6.05 5.59
CA ALA A 102 6.22 -7.20 4.69
C ALA A 102 4.89 -7.17 3.93
N VAL A 103 3.78 -6.87 4.60
CA VAL A 103 2.46 -6.73 3.95
C VAL A 103 2.47 -5.57 2.96
N ALA A 104 3.10 -4.44 3.29
CA ALA A 104 3.25 -3.32 2.34
C ALA A 104 4.08 -3.70 1.10
N LEU A 105 5.01 -4.65 1.23
CA LEU A 105 5.81 -5.21 0.13
C LEU A 105 5.13 -6.39 -0.59
N GLY A 106 3.89 -6.72 -0.25
CA GLY A 106 3.10 -7.74 -0.93
C GLY A 106 3.06 -9.10 -0.25
N ALA A 107 3.50 -9.22 1.00
CA ALA A 107 3.31 -10.47 1.74
C ALA A 107 1.82 -10.79 1.91
N VAL A 108 1.44 -12.02 1.60
CA VAL A 108 0.05 -12.49 1.67
C VAL A 108 -0.23 -13.34 2.91
N LEU A 109 0.81 -13.72 3.64
CA LEU A 109 0.73 -14.55 4.84
C LEU A 109 1.81 -14.11 5.83
N VAL A 110 1.48 -14.09 7.10
CA VAL A 110 2.44 -13.85 8.20
C VAL A 110 2.34 -15.01 9.19
N GLU A 111 3.48 -15.61 9.49
CA GLU A 111 3.64 -16.63 10.51
C GLU A 111 4.35 -16.01 11.72
N LYS A 112 3.89 -16.33 12.93
CA LYS A 112 4.41 -15.76 14.18
C LYS A 112 4.34 -16.78 15.30
N HIS A 113 5.35 -16.80 16.16
CA HIS A 113 5.34 -17.62 17.38
C HIS A 113 4.30 -17.14 18.38
N LEU A 114 3.55 -18.08 18.97
CA LEU A 114 2.52 -17.82 19.98
C LEU A 114 2.76 -18.68 21.20
N THR A 115 2.62 -18.10 22.38
CA THR A 115 2.56 -18.80 23.65
C THR A 115 1.36 -18.33 24.48
N LEU A 116 0.80 -19.16 25.32
CA LEU A 116 -0.28 -18.75 26.22
C LEU A 116 0.21 -17.75 27.28
N ARG A 117 1.40 -18.00 27.83
CA ARG A 117 2.09 -17.10 28.80
C ARG A 117 3.59 -17.34 28.73
N ARG A 118 4.38 -16.30 28.47
CA ARG A 118 5.85 -16.38 28.49
C ARG A 118 6.40 -16.88 29.84
N ALA A 119 5.71 -16.54 30.94
CA ALA A 119 6.07 -16.99 32.28
C ALA A 119 6.01 -18.51 32.47
N ASN A 120 5.29 -19.25 31.61
CA ASN A 120 5.28 -20.72 31.65
C ASN A 120 6.60 -21.33 31.14
N GLY A 121 7.49 -20.54 30.56
CA GLY A 121 8.75 -21.01 29.98
C GLY A 121 8.57 -21.74 28.64
N GLY A 122 9.68 -22.28 28.17
CA GLY A 122 9.80 -22.99 26.90
C GLY A 122 10.88 -22.35 26.01
N PRO A 123 11.43 -23.08 25.03
CA PRO A 123 12.57 -22.62 24.23
C PRO A 123 12.27 -21.33 23.47
N ASP A 124 11.04 -21.15 22.98
CA ASP A 124 10.66 -20.01 22.14
C ASP A 124 9.78 -18.99 22.86
N ALA A 125 9.53 -19.19 24.17
CA ALA A 125 8.58 -18.36 24.93
C ALA A 125 9.00 -16.88 24.98
N ALA A 126 10.30 -16.60 25.07
CA ALA A 126 10.83 -15.24 25.26
C ALA A 126 10.47 -14.26 24.13
N PHE A 127 10.36 -14.74 22.89
CA PHE A 127 10.02 -13.93 21.70
C PHE A 127 8.65 -14.26 21.09
N SER A 128 7.90 -15.21 21.69
CA SER A 128 6.53 -15.52 21.29
C SER A 128 5.55 -14.44 21.75
N LEU A 129 4.54 -14.18 20.95
CA LEU A 129 3.41 -13.32 21.36
C LEU A 129 2.50 -14.05 22.35
N GLU A 130 1.97 -13.31 23.31
CA GLU A 130 0.82 -13.75 24.11
C GLU A 130 -0.50 -13.43 23.38
N PRO A 131 -1.66 -14.02 23.78
CA PRO A 131 -2.91 -13.89 23.04
C PRO A 131 -3.37 -12.44 22.78
N ASP A 132 -3.23 -11.57 23.78
CA ASP A 132 -3.62 -10.15 23.64
C ASP A 132 -2.69 -9.43 22.66
N GLU A 133 -1.38 -9.68 22.75
CA GLU A 133 -0.37 -9.14 21.84
C GLU A 133 -0.60 -9.64 20.39
N LEU A 134 -0.99 -10.91 20.23
CA LEU A 134 -1.35 -11.44 18.90
C LEU A 134 -2.60 -10.74 18.35
N SER A 135 -3.57 -10.44 19.17
CA SER A 135 -4.77 -9.71 18.77
C SER A 135 -4.42 -8.30 18.25
N GLU A 136 -3.59 -7.57 18.99
CA GLU A 136 -3.07 -6.26 18.58
C GLU A 136 -2.23 -6.34 17.31
N PHE A 137 -1.36 -7.34 17.23
CA PHE A 137 -0.54 -7.60 16.05
C PHE A 137 -1.39 -7.83 14.80
N VAL A 138 -2.38 -8.72 14.88
CA VAL A 138 -3.30 -9.00 13.76
C VAL A 138 -4.08 -7.76 13.35
N SER A 139 -4.55 -6.99 14.33
CA SER A 139 -5.26 -5.72 14.07
C SER A 139 -4.36 -4.73 13.33
N SER A 140 -3.12 -4.55 13.78
CA SER A 140 -2.15 -3.65 13.16
C SER A 140 -1.81 -4.06 11.72
N VAL A 141 -1.56 -5.34 11.48
CA VAL A 141 -1.26 -5.87 10.14
C VAL A 141 -2.45 -5.68 9.18
N ARG A 142 -3.68 -5.93 9.64
CA ARG A 142 -4.91 -5.71 8.85
C ARG A 142 -5.16 -4.24 8.56
N GLU A 143 -4.87 -3.36 9.51
CA GLU A 143 -4.96 -1.92 9.30
C GLU A 143 -4.01 -1.46 8.19
N VAL A 144 -2.73 -1.87 8.25
CA VAL A 144 -1.75 -1.58 7.20
C VAL A 144 -2.24 -2.09 5.85
N HIS A 145 -2.70 -3.35 5.76
CA HIS A 145 -3.24 -3.89 4.51
C HIS A 145 -4.39 -3.03 3.97
N SER A 146 -5.30 -2.56 4.84
CA SER A 146 -6.41 -1.71 4.42
C SER A 146 -5.99 -0.34 3.88
N THR A 147 -4.84 0.17 4.34
CA THR A 147 -4.30 1.47 3.89
C THR A 147 -3.65 1.41 2.51
N LEU A 148 -3.23 0.23 2.05
CA LEU A 148 -2.58 0.08 0.74
C LEU A 148 -3.53 0.43 -0.41
N GLY A 149 -4.80 0.09 -0.30
CA GLY A 149 -5.82 0.45 -1.27
C GLY A 149 -5.48 0.04 -2.70
N SER A 150 -5.79 0.92 -3.63
CA SER A 150 -5.45 0.80 -5.06
C SER A 150 -4.87 2.10 -5.57
N VAL A 151 -4.09 2.05 -6.67
CA VAL A 151 -3.61 3.26 -7.34
C VAL A 151 -4.82 4.10 -7.77
N ARG A 152 -4.91 5.31 -7.22
CA ARG A 152 -5.99 6.26 -7.48
C ARG A 152 -5.45 7.67 -7.54
N PHE A 153 -5.88 8.41 -8.56
CA PHE A 153 -5.72 9.86 -8.66
C PHE A 153 -7.11 10.50 -8.66
N GLY A 154 -7.20 11.72 -8.13
CA GLY A 154 -8.48 12.42 -7.97
C GLY A 154 -9.08 12.23 -6.58
N PRO A 155 -10.23 12.92 -6.31
CA PRO A 155 -10.83 12.93 -4.99
C PRO A 155 -11.45 11.57 -4.63
N SER A 156 -11.24 11.14 -3.38
CA SER A 156 -12.01 10.06 -2.78
C SER A 156 -13.48 10.47 -2.59
N LYS A 157 -14.33 9.51 -2.28
CA LYS A 157 -15.77 9.79 -2.03
C LYS A 157 -15.97 10.86 -0.94
N ARG A 158 -15.12 10.88 0.08
CA ARG A 158 -15.19 11.86 1.18
C ARG A 158 -14.63 13.22 0.78
N GLU A 159 -13.72 13.28 -0.19
CA GLU A 159 -13.09 14.51 -0.66
C GLU A 159 -13.88 15.23 -1.76
N VAL A 160 -14.91 14.58 -2.36
CA VAL A 160 -15.74 15.19 -3.42
C VAL A 160 -16.31 16.54 -2.96
N ALA A 161 -16.83 16.62 -1.74
CA ALA A 161 -17.34 17.87 -1.20
C ALA A 161 -16.26 18.94 -1.04
N SER A 162 -15.02 18.55 -0.76
CA SER A 162 -13.88 19.46 -0.60
C SER A 162 -13.41 20.07 -1.92
N VAL A 163 -13.80 19.51 -3.06
CA VAL A 163 -13.50 20.10 -4.39
C VAL A 163 -14.12 21.50 -4.52
N ALA A 164 -15.27 21.74 -3.91
CA ALA A 164 -15.90 23.07 -3.87
C ALA A 164 -15.04 24.13 -3.16
N LEU A 165 -14.09 23.73 -2.32
CA LEU A 165 -13.15 24.61 -1.64
C LEU A 165 -11.91 24.96 -2.45
N ARG A 166 -11.77 24.43 -3.67
CA ARG A 166 -10.67 24.77 -4.58
C ARG A 166 -10.75 26.24 -4.96
N ARG A 167 -9.63 26.78 -5.42
CA ARG A 167 -9.58 28.14 -5.95
C ARG A 167 -10.14 28.20 -7.36
N SER A 168 -10.70 29.35 -7.70
CA SER A 168 -11.10 29.73 -9.06
C SER A 168 -10.82 31.23 -9.27
N LEU A 169 -10.88 31.70 -10.51
CA LEU A 169 -10.81 33.13 -10.81
C LEU A 169 -12.12 33.80 -10.40
N ARG A 170 -12.00 34.87 -9.62
CA ARG A 170 -13.15 35.66 -9.13
C ARG A 170 -12.82 37.16 -9.15
N ALA A 171 -13.86 37.94 -9.32
CA ALA A 171 -13.79 39.37 -9.13
C ALA A 171 -13.42 39.71 -7.67
N VAL A 172 -12.36 40.48 -7.45
CA VAL A 172 -11.94 40.94 -6.10
C VAL A 172 -12.25 42.43 -5.89
N LYS A 173 -12.76 43.08 -6.93
CA LYS A 173 -13.35 44.41 -6.96
C LYS A 173 -14.55 44.37 -7.88
N PRO A 174 -15.56 45.27 -7.74
CA PRO A 174 -16.62 45.41 -8.74
C PRO A 174 -16.02 45.68 -10.13
N ILE A 175 -16.58 45.04 -11.16
CA ILE A 175 -16.19 45.17 -12.55
C ILE A 175 -17.44 45.61 -13.33
N THR A 176 -17.36 46.70 -14.08
CA THR A 176 -18.50 47.17 -14.88
C THR A 176 -18.48 46.50 -16.25
N GLN A 177 -19.63 46.38 -16.89
CA GLN A 177 -19.71 45.89 -18.27
C GLN A 177 -18.85 46.83 -19.17
N GLY A 178 -17.97 46.23 -19.97
CA GLY A 178 -17.02 46.93 -20.84
C GLY A 178 -15.65 47.15 -20.22
N ASP A 179 -15.47 46.93 -18.94
CA ASP A 179 -14.15 47.01 -18.28
C ASP A 179 -13.23 45.87 -18.71
N LEU A 180 -11.93 46.15 -18.71
CA LEU A 180 -10.90 45.14 -18.93
C LEU A 180 -10.71 44.28 -17.68
N ILE A 181 -10.56 43.01 -17.89
CA ILE A 181 -10.10 42.07 -16.86
C ILE A 181 -8.60 42.26 -16.65
N THR A 182 -8.21 42.41 -15.40
CA THR A 182 -6.83 42.67 -14.99
C THR A 182 -6.48 41.89 -13.73
N MET A 183 -5.18 41.76 -13.42
CA MET A 183 -4.67 41.20 -12.17
C MET A 183 -5.09 42.01 -10.91
N GLU A 184 -5.61 43.22 -11.06
CA GLU A 184 -6.09 44.04 -9.95
C GLU A 184 -7.55 43.76 -9.59
N ASN A 185 -8.39 43.41 -10.58
CA ASN A 185 -9.82 43.19 -10.38
C ASN A 185 -10.24 41.72 -10.37
N VAL A 186 -9.41 40.83 -10.91
CA VAL A 186 -9.63 39.36 -10.86
C VAL A 186 -8.43 38.66 -10.22
N ARG A 187 -8.68 37.77 -9.33
CA ARG A 187 -7.66 36.93 -8.66
C ARG A 187 -8.13 35.49 -8.45
N SER A 188 -7.14 34.61 -8.21
CA SER A 188 -7.38 33.26 -7.76
C SER A 188 -7.71 33.25 -6.27
N VAL A 189 -8.97 33.02 -5.92
CA VAL A 189 -9.47 32.92 -4.55
C VAL A 189 -10.45 31.73 -4.40
N ARG A 190 -10.77 31.35 -3.18
CA ARG A 190 -11.83 30.37 -2.88
C ARG A 190 -13.20 31.06 -2.85
N PRO A 191 -14.30 30.32 -3.13
CA PRO A 191 -14.42 28.90 -3.49
C PRO A 191 -14.26 28.65 -5.00
N ALA A 192 -14.41 27.38 -5.40
CA ALA A 192 -14.53 26.99 -6.80
C ALA A 192 -15.79 27.57 -7.46
N GLY A 193 -15.97 27.32 -8.75
CA GLY A 193 -17.16 27.76 -9.51
C GLY A 193 -16.86 28.80 -10.59
N GLY A 194 -15.67 29.38 -10.59
CA GLY A 194 -15.14 30.20 -11.69
C GLY A 194 -14.12 29.43 -12.53
N LEU A 195 -13.53 30.12 -13.51
CA LEU A 195 -12.44 29.61 -14.35
C LEU A 195 -11.25 29.15 -13.52
N ALA A 196 -10.50 28.20 -14.05
CA ALA A 196 -9.30 27.68 -13.40
C ALA A 196 -8.23 28.78 -13.22
N PRO A 197 -7.47 28.77 -12.11
CA PRO A 197 -6.48 29.80 -11.80
C PRO A 197 -5.38 29.99 -12.85
N ASP A 198 -5.01 28.95 -13.55
CA ASP A 198 -4.00 28.93 -14.62
C ASP A 198 -4.42 29.69 -15.87
N LEU A 199 -5.71 30.03 -16.00
CA LEU A 199 -6.25 30.82 -17.09
C LEU A 199 -6.12 32.34 -16.87
N ILE A 200 -5.52 32.79 -15.77
CA ILE A 200 -5.44 34.25 -15.43
C ILE A 200 -4.80 35.07 -16.54
N ASP A 201 -3.70 34.62 -17.11
CA ASP A 201 -3.00 35.32 -18.20
C ASP A 201 -3.82 35.31 -19.50
N THR A 202 -4.65 34.28 -19.72
CA THR A 202 -5.53 34.17 -20.87
C THR A 202 -6.68 35.17 -20.77
N VAL A 203 -7.25 35.35 -19.59
CA VAL A 203 -8.41 36.25 -19.40
C VAL A 203 -8.03 37.72 -19.19
N CYS A 204 -6.81 38.02 -18.73
CA CYS A 204 -6.32 39.35 -18.61
C CYS A 204 -6.30 40.05 -20.00
N GLY A 205 -6.87 41.24 -20.06
CA GLY A 205 -7.06 42.00 -21.32
C GLY A 205 -8.35 41.66 -22.07
N MET A 206 -9.13 40.67 -21.64
CA MET A 206 -10.50 40.47 -22.15
C MET A 206 -11.46 41.49 -21.55
N VAL A 207 -12.59 41.70 -22.17
CA VAL A 207 -13.62 42.67 -21.77
C VAL A 207 -14.77 41.96 -21.07
N ALA A 208 -15.22 42.52 -19.95
CA ALA A 208 -16.40 42.03 -19.22
C ALA A 208 -17.68 42.27 -20.05
N CYS A 209 -18.47 41.24 -20.31
CA CYS A 209 -19.75 41.30 -21.03
C CYS A 209 -20.93 41.75 -20.14
N ARG A 210 -20.76 41.65 -18.84
CA ARG A 210 -21.74 42.09 -17.83
C ARG A 210 -21.02 42.69 -16.62
N ALA A 211 -21.76 43.36 -15.76
CA ALA A 211 -21.23 43.74 -14.46
C ALA A 211 -20.99 42.50 -13.58
N LEU A 212 -19.93 42.53 -12.81
CA LEU A 212 -19.54 41.50 -11.82
C LEU A 212 -19.33 42.20 -10.47
N ASP A 213 -20.00 41.67 -9.46
CA ASP A 213 -19.80 42.10 -8.09
C ASP A 213 -18.54 41.48 -7.48
N GLN A 214 -18.03 42.11 -6.44
CA GLN A 214 -16.91 41.54 -5.67
C GLN A 214 -17.32 40.18 -5.12
N GLY A 215 -16.55 39.15 -5.42
CA GLY A 215 -16.82 37.78 -5.02
C GLY A 215 -17.46 36.91 -6.11
N ASP A 216 -17.96 37.48 -7.20
CA ASP A 216 -18.51 36.73 -8.32
C ASP A 216 -17.47 35.82 -8.96
N PRO A 217 -17.82 34.58 -9.32
CA PRO A 217 -16.97 33.72 -10.13
C PRO A 217 -16.86 34.26 -11.55
N LEU A 218 -15.65 34.28 -12.10
CA LEU A 218 -15.43 34.61 -13.50
C LEU A 218 -15.64 33.34 -14.34
N VAL A 219 -16.52 33.41 -15.33
CA VAL A 219 -16.79 32.30 -16.27
C VAL A 219 -16.66 32.79 -17.73
N TRP A 220 -16.50 31.87 -18.66
CA TRP A 220 -16.29 32.26 -20.09
C TRP A 220 -17.41 33.12 -20.68
N SER A 221 -18.65 32.92 -20.24
CA SER A 221 -19.81 33.72 -20.70
C SER A 221 -19.75 35.18 -20.24
N ASP A 222 -18.88 35.51 -19.29
CA ASP A 222 -18.69 36.87 -18.79
C ASP A 222 -17.66 37.66 -19.61
N LEU A 223 -17.03 37.06 -20.62
CA LEU A 223 -15.85 37.56 -21.29
C LEU A 223 -15.99 37.61 -22.80
N ASN A 224 -15.53 38.71 -23.39
CA ASN A 224 -15.27 38.84 -24.83
C ASN A 224 -13.79 39.18 -25.09
N PRO A 225 -13.22 38.69 -26.23
CA PRO A 225 -11.92 39.18 -26.66
C PRO A 225 -11.94 40.73 -26.85
N ALA A 226 -10.87 41.41 -26.44
CA ALA A 226 -10.74 42.83 -26.65
C ALA A 226 -10.78 43.12 -28.17
N GLY A 227 -11.74 43.95 -28.61
CA GLY A 227 -11.88 44.32 -30.02
C GLY A 227 -13.06 43.70 -30.79
N MET A 228 -13.82 42.74 -30.18
CA MET A 228 -15.13 42.32 -30.68
C MET A 228 -16.22 43.23 -30.06
N ARG A 229 -16.76 44.15 -30.82
CA ARG A 229 -17.99 44.92 -30.53
C ARG A 229 -19.18 44.21 -31.16
#